data_8e85fc97d0aea77da0c2c7b598c46f32
#
_entry.id   8e85fc97d0aea77da0c2c7b598c46f32
#
_cell.length_a   1.000
_cell.length_b   1.000
_cell.length_c   1.000
_cell.angle_alpha   90.00
_cell.angle_beta   90.00
_cell.angle_gamma   90.00
#
_symmetry.space_group_name_H-M   'P 1'
#
loop_
_entity.id
_entity.type
_entity.pdbx_description
1 polymer ?
#
loop_
_entity_poly.entity_id
_entity_poly.type
_entity_poly.pdbx_seq_one_letter_code
_entity_poly.pdbx_strand_id
1 'polypeptide(L)'
;MKKSKKFSRLFHKKNNRGISEIIITLIMIGLVLVATAIVWGAVNGVIKSKIDSSKSCFGNFGKVAIEKKYTCYDGNPDNSLFGRYVRIMLNVGDVDIDGVVVSISSQDETKSFKITNTAQTIDGIHTYDNLTSIKLPDKNGGKTYRFRWNPAFAPKAIQIAPIINGNQCDVSDTLSSIDLCATLE
;
A
#
# COMPACT_ATOMS: atom_id res chain seq x y z
N MET A 1 37.09 -26.28 -91.45
CA MET A 1 36.36 -26.61 -90.19
C MET A 1 37.18 -26.20 -88.97
N LYS A 2 36.87 -25.08 -88.35
CA LYS A 2 37.56 -24.54 -87.14
C LYS A 2 36.71 -24.80 -85.93
N LYS A 3 37.14 -25.65 -84.99
CA LYS A 3 36.46 -25.86 -83.68
C LYS A 3 36.88 -24.79 -82.71
N SER A 4 35.94 -23.93 -82.29
CA SER A 4 36.09 -22.98 -81.24
C SER A 4 35.98 -23.68 -79.89
N LYS A 5 37.06 -23.62 -79.03
CA LYS A 5 37.06 -24.06 -77.65
C LYS A 5 36.51 -22.96 -76.81
N LYS A 6 35.29 -23.11 -76.25
CA LYS A 6 34.69 -22.26 -75.25
C LYS A 6 35.38 -22.50 -73.91
N PHE A 7 36.16 -21.51 -73.42
CA PHE A 7 36.85 -21.54 -72.15
C PHE A 7 35.82 -21.04 -71.08
N SER A 8 35.29 -22.04 -70.42
CA SER A 8 34.36 -21.77 -69.29
C SER A 8 35.15 -21.28 -68.06
N ARG A 9 35.09 -19.99 -67.75
CA ARG A 9 35.62 -19.43 -66.50
C ARG A 9 34.71 -19.83 -65.38
N LEU A 10 35.12 -20.74 -64.51
CA LEU A 10 34.54 -21.04 -63.25
C LEU A 10 34.80 -19.83 -62.30
N PHE A 11 33.81 -18.98 -62.18
CA PHE A 11 33.81 -17.96 -61.10
C PHE A 11 33.65 -18.68 -59.77
N HIS A 12 34.74 -18.82 -59.04
CA HIS A 12 34.75 -19.29 -57.69
C HIS A 12 34.10 -18.19 -56.82
N LYS A 13 32.80 -18.32 -56.53
CA LYS A 13 32.07 -17.43 -55.64
C LYS A 13 32.57 -17.68 -54.24
N LYS A 14 33.50 -16.84 -53.76
CA LYS A 14 34.07 -16.88 -52.43
C LYS A 14 32.91 -16.69 -51.43
N ASN A 15 32.59 -17.74 -50.72
CA ASN A 15 31.46 -17.76 -49.77
C ASN A 15 31.88 -17.06 -48.47
N ASN A 16 31.69 -15.74 -48.39
CA ASN A 16 31.97 -14.93 -47.19
C ASN A 16 30.87 -15.04 -46.10
N ARG A 17 30.02 -16.07 -46.20
CA ARG A 17 28.86 -16.23 -45.29
C ARG A 17 29.25 -16.60 -43.86
N GLY A 18 30.37 -17.29 -43.63
CA GLY A 18 30.74 -17.78 -42.30
C GLY A 18 31.19 -16.68 -41.31
N ILE A 19 31.89 -15.64 -41.82
CA ILE A 19 32.37 -14.55 -40.95
C ILE A 19 31.23 -13.66 -40.52
N SER A 20 30.23 -13.40 -41.38
CA SER A 20 29.05 -12.60 -41.05
C SER A 20 28.19 -13.28 -39.99
N GLU A 21 28.05 -14.58 -40.02
CA GLU A 21 27.25 -15.36 -39.08
C GLU A 21 27.86 -15.35 -37.66
N ILE A 22 29.18 -15.46 -37.54
CA ILE A 22 29.90 -15.39 -36.27
C ILE A 22 29.74 -13.98 -35.64
N ILE A 23 29.85 -12.93 -36.45
CA ILE A 23 29.72 -11.56 -35.98
C ILE A 23 28.27 -11.30 -35.44
N ILE A 24 27.25 -11.77 -36.17
CA ILE A 24 25.86 -11.64 -35.77
C ILE A 24 25.60 -12.35 -34.42
N THR A 25 26.12 -13.58 -34.26
CA THR A 25 25.96 -14.33 -33.00
C THR A 25 26.64 -13.64 -31.84
N LEU A 26 27.84 -13.08 -32.03
CA LEU A 26 28.54 -12.32 -30.99
C LEU A 26 27.77 -11.04 -30.57
N ILE A 27 27.21 -10.31 -31.53
CA ILE A 27 26.39 -9.12 -31.25
C ILE A 27 25.13 -9.52 -30.50
N MET A 28 24.45 -10.59 -30.89
CA MET A 28 23.25 -11.09 -30.20
C MET A 28 23.56 -11.50 -28.76
N ILE A 29 24.64 -12.20 -28.51
CA ILE A 29 25.08 -12.57 -27.15
C ILE A 29 25.37 -11.30 -26.33
N GLY A 30 26.09 -10.34 -26.93
CA GLY A 30 26.37 -9.05 -26.26
C GLY A 30 25.11 -8.30 -25.90
N LEU A 31 24.12 -8.22 -26.79
CA LEU A 31 22.83 -7.58 -26.53
C LEU A 31 22.07 -8.26 -25.40
N VAL A 32 22.02 -9.60 -25.36
CA VAL A 32 21.35 -10.35 -24.30
C VAL A 32 22.03 -10.13 -22.97
N LEU A 33 23.35 -10.12 -22.89
CA LEU A 33 24.07 -9.86 -21.64
C LEU A 33 23.81 -8.44 -21.11
N VAL A 34 23.78 -7.44 -21.97
CA VAL A 34 23.44 -6.05 -21.58
C VAL A 34 21.99 -5.96 -21.11
N ALA A 35 21.05 -6.55 -21.84
CA ALA A 35 19.64 -6.56 -21.46
C ALA A 35 19.41 -7.24 -20.10
N THR A 36 20.04 -8.39 -19.86
CA THR A 36 19.93 -9.09 -18.57
C THR A 36 20.53 -8.29 -17.41
N ALA A 37 21.65 -7.59 -17.62
CA ALA A 37 22.25 -6.74 -16.60
C ALA A 37 21.33 -5.57 -16.21
N ILE A 38 20.67 -4.93 -17.18
CA ILE A 38 19.72 -3.84 -16.93
C ILE A 38 18.50 -4.35 -16.15
N VAL A 39 17.92 -5.48 -16.57
CA VAL A 39 16.77 -6.09 -15.88
C VAL A 39 17.14 -6.48 -14.45
N TRP A 40 18.31 -7.09 -14.25
CA TRP A 40 18.79 -7.46 -12.92
C TRP A 40 18.94 -6.26 -11.97
N GLY A 41 19.49 -5.15 -12.47
CA GLY A 41 19.60 -3.89 -11.70
C GLY A 41 18.25 -3.34 -11.27
N ALA A 42 17.28 -3.30 -12.19
CA ALA A 42 15.92 -2.82 -11.91
C ALA A 42 15.20 -3.74 -10.90
N VAL A 43 15.27 -5.05 -11.12
CA VAL A 43 14.62 -6.05 -10.24
C VAL A 43 15.19 -6.01 -8.83
N ASN A 44 16.50 -5.93 -8.66
CA ASN A 44 17.12 -5.83 -7.33
C ASN A 44 16.69 -4.57 -6.57
N GLY A 45 16.54 -3.43 -7.25
CA GLY A 45 16.04 -2.20 -6.62
C GLY A 45 14.62 -2.36 -6.07
N VAL A 46 13.71 -2.92 -6.87
CA VAL A 46 12.31 -3.17 -6.48
C VAL A 46 12.23 -4.21 -5.34
N ILE A 47 12.98 -5.30 -5.45
CA ILE A 47 12.98 -6.36 -4.43
C ILE A 47 13.46 -5.83 -3.07
N LYS A 48 14.57 -5.08 -3.03
CA LYS A 48 15.09 -4.51 -1.78
C LYS A 48 14.05 -3.61 -1.11
N SER A 49 13.45 -2.68 -1.85
CA SER A 49 12.45 -1.78 -1.28
C SER A 49 11.22 -2.53 -0.74
N LYS A 50 10.77 -3.58 -1.43
CA LYS A 50 9.64 -4.41 -0.98
C LYS A 50 10.00 -5.27 0.23
N ILE A 51 11.20 -5.80 0.29
CA ILE A 51 11.66 -6.59 1.44
C ILE A 51 11.77 -5.70 2.69
N ASP A 52 12.31 -4.49 2.58
CA ASP A 52 12.44 -3.57 3.71
C ASP A 52 11.07 -3.12 4.23
N SER A 53 10.12 -2.82 3.34
CA SER A 53 8.74 -2.55 3.72
C SER A 53 8.08 -3.75 4.40
N SER A 54 8.25 -4.95 3.84
CA SER A 54 7.69 -6.18 4.41
C SER A 54 8.28 -6.52 5.78
N LYS A 55 9.58 -6.31 6.01
CA LYS A 55 10.21 -6.54 7.31
C LYS A 55 9.65 -5.64 8.40
N SER A 56 9.37 -4.37 8.09
CA SER A 56 8.78 -3.44 9.05
C SER A 56 7.37 -3.87 9.48
N CYS A 57 6.61 -4.45 8.57
CA CYS A 57 5.24 -4.88 8.84
C CYS A 57 5.13 -6.31 9.38
N PHE A 58 6.12 -7.17 9.04
CA PHE A 58 6.10 -8.58 9.42
C PHE A 58 6.24 -8.76 10.94
N GLY A 59 5.39 -9.61 11.52
CA GLY A 59 5.36 -9.86 12.97
C GLY A 59 4.56 -8.82 13.77
N ASN A 60 4.09 -7.73 13.13
CA ASN A 60 3.27 -6.70 13.78
C ASN A 60 1.79 -6.76 13.39
N PHE A 61 1.42 -7.79 12.61
CA PHE A 61 0.04 -8.03 12.20
C PHE A 61 -0.86 -8.29 13.43
N GLY A 62 -2.01 -7.62 13.49
CA GLY A 62 -2.95 -7.75 14.60
C GLY A 62 -2.55 -7.01 15.88
N LYS A 63 -1.37 -6.37 15.93
CA LYS A 63 -0.96 -5.57 17.10
C LYS A 63 -1.61 -4.20 17.16
N VAL A 64 -2.16 -3.72 16.06
CA VAL A 64 -3.04 -2.54 16.04
C VAL A 64 -4.44 -3.05 15.70
N ALA A 65 -5.37 -2.85 16.61
CA ALA A 65 -6.71 -3.42 16.54
C ALA A 65 -7.80 -2.40 16.87
N ILE A 66 -9.01 -2.65 16.39
CA ILE A 66 -10.22 -1.91 16.73
C ILE A 66 -10.91 -2.63 17.89
N GLU A 67 -11.12 -1.91 18.99
CA GLU A 67 -11.91 -2.46 20.11
C GLU A 67 -13.40 -2.34 19.80
N LYS A 68 -14.00 -3.45 19.38
CA LYS A 68 -15.40 -3.49 18.95
C LYS A 68 -16.36 -2.97 20.02
N LYS A 69 -16.14 -3.34 21.29
CA LYS A 69 -17.02 -2.97 22.40
C LYS A 69 -17.20 -1.45 22.57
N TYR A 70 -16.20 -0.66 22.17
CA TYR A 70 -16.21 0.80 22.32
C TYR A 70 -16.27 1.53 20.98
N THR A 71 -16.53 0.80 19.90
CA THR A 71 -16.65 1.33 18.54
C THR A 71 -18.09 1.30 18.10
N CYS A 72 -18.66 2.48 17.78
CA CYS A 72 -20.08 2.61 17.43
C CYS A 72 -20.34 3.80 16.52
N TYR A 73 -21.50 3.85 15.92
CA TYR A 73 -21.99 4.93 15.09
C TYR A 73 -23.13 5.70 15.80
N ASP A 74 -23.00 7.01 15.91
CA ASP A 74 -24.08 7.90 16.29
C ASP A 74 -24.67 8.56 15.05
N GLY A 75 -25.88 8.16 14.72
CA GLY A 75 -26.62 8.64 13.55
C GLY A 75 -27.44 9.92 13.83
N ASN A 76 -27.41 10.46 15.05
CA ASN A 76 -28.22 11.63 15.41
C ASN A 76 -27.62 12.92 14.80
N PRO A 77 -28.32 13.59 13.86
CA PRO A 77 -27.83 14.84 13.28
C PRO A 77 -27.90 16.02 14.25
N ASP A 78 -28.74 15.93 15.28
CA ASP A 78 -28.99 17.01 16.25
C ASP A 78 -27.99 17.00 17.41
N ASN A 79 -27.02 16.12 17.39
CA ASN A 79 -25.93 16.12 18.34
C ASN A 79 -25.14 17.44 18.22
N SER A 80 -25.32 18.33 19.19
CA SER A 80 -24.94 19.74 19.13
C SER A 80 -23.45 20.00 18.91
N LEU A 81 -22.58 19.02 19.16
CA LEU A 81 -21.12 19.19 19.06
C LEU A 81 -20.54 18.64 17.76
N PHE A 82 -21.08 17.55 17.21
CA PHE A 82 -20.43 16.86 16.08
C PHE A 82 -21.38 16.47 14.94
N GLY A 83 -22.71 16.54 15.13
CA GLY A 83 -23.66 15.90 14.24
C GLY A 83 -23.47 14.39 14.28
N ARG A 84 -23.63 13.72 13.16
CA ARG A 84 -23.36 12.28 13.06
C ARG A 84 -21.85 12.00 13.18
N TYR A 85 -21.48 10.99 13.95
CA TYR A 85 -20.08 10.60 14.11
C TYR A 85 -19.89 9.08 14.25
N VAL A 86 -18.70 8.63 13.92
CA VAL A 86 -18.23 7.27 14.23
C VAL A 86 -17.24 7.36 15.37
N ARG A 87 -17.53 6.66 16.46
CA ARG A 87 -16.61 6.50 17.58
C ARG A 87 -15.79 5.25 17.35
N ILE A 88 -14.48 5.38 17.36
CA ILE A 88 -13.54 4.26 17.14
C ILE A 88 -12.55 4.24 18.29
N MET A 89 -12.42 3.10 18.95
CA MET A 89 -11.37 2.85 19.91
C MET A 89 -10.26 2.04 19.23
N LEU A 90 -9.07 2.65 19.15
CA LEU A 90 -7.85 2.02 18.66
C LEU A 90 -7.02 1.51 19.81
N ASN A 91 -6.64 0.25 19.75
CA ASN A 91 -5.66 -0.37 20.63
C ASN A 91 -4.35 -0.57 19.89
N VAL A 92 -3.24 -0.14 20.50
CA VAL A 92 -1.89 -0.40 20.03
C VAL A 92 -1.22 -1.35 21.02
N GLY A 93 -0.81 -2.51 20.56
CA GLY A 93 -0.09 -3.49 21.36
C GLY A 93 1.39 -3.16 21.53
N ASP A 94 2.18 -4.19 21.76
CA ASP A 94 3.64 -4.09 21.92
C ASP A 94 4.33 -3.87 20.56
N VAL A 95 4.13 -2.69 19.97
CA VAL A 95 4.72 -2.27 18.70
C VAL A 95 4.92 -0.75 18.66
N ASP A 96 6.03 -0.32 18.09
CA ASP A 96 6.27 1.09 17.82
C ASP A 96 5.75 1.42 16.42
N ILE A 97 4.81 2.34 16.32
CA ILE A 97 4.17 2.76 15.07
C ILE A 97 4.34 4.27 14.87
N ASP A 98 4.49 4.69 13.62
CA ASP A 98 4.59 6.11 13.26
C ASP A 98 3.20 6.73 13.01
N GLY A 99 2.25 5.88 12.62
CA GLY A 99 0.91 6.29 12.26
C GLY A 99 -0.06 5.13 12.10
N VAL A 100 -1.33 5.48 11.96
CA VAL A 100 -2.40 4.56 11.55
C VAL A 100 -3.27 5.27 10.50
N VAL A 101 -3.54 4.58 9.42
CA VAL A 101 -4.59 4.97 8.46
C VAL A 101 -5.88 4.29 8.88
N VAL A 102 -6.90 5.08 9.17
CA VAL A 102 -8.26 4.64 9.50
C VAL A 102 -9.13 4.90 8.28
N SER A 103 -9.72 3.88 7.70
CA SER A 103 -10.64 3.97 6.56
C SER A 103 -12.04 3.56 7.01
N ILE A 104 -13.00 4.44 6.82
CA ILE A 104 -14.42 4.22 7.15
C ILE A 104 -15.18 4.19 5.83
N SER A 105 -15.84 3.09 5.54
CA SER A 105 -16.60 2.91 4.31
C SER A 105 -18.10 2.79 4.58
N SER A 106 -18.88 3.40 3.71
CA SER A 106 -20.33 3.24 3.60
C SER A 106 -20.69 2.50 2.32
N GLN A 107 -21.94 2.60 1.89
CA GLN A 107 -22.40 2.02 0.62
C GLN A 107 -21.76 2.72 -0.58
N ASP A 108 -21.62 4.05 -0.53
CA ASP A 108 -21.26 4.88 -1.67
C ASP A 108 -19.90 5.59 -1.52
N GLU A 109 -19.38 5.68 -0.30
CA GLU A 109 -18.20 6.51 -0.02
C GLU A 109 -17.26 5.84 0.99
N THR A 110 -15.96 6.06 0.80
CA THR A 110 -14.92 5.70 1.76
C THR A 110 -14.14 6.95 2.14
N LYS A 111 -14.04 7.21 3.44
CA LYS A 111 -13.19 8.27 4.01
C LYS A 111 -12.01 7.67 4.71
N SER A 112 -10.82 8.19 4.44
CA SER A 112 -9.58 7.74 5.07
C SER A 112 -8.92 8.89 5.81
N PHE A 113 -8.45 8.61 7.01
CA PHE A 113 -7.81 9.54 7.91
C PHE A 113 -6.47 8.97 8.37
N LYS A 114 -5.44 9.80 8.40
CA LYS A 114 -4.12 9.41 8.90
C LYS A 114 -3.89 10.06 10.25
N ILE A 115 -3.70 9.24 11.29
CA ILE A 115 -3.33 9.68 12.64
C ILE A 115 -1.86 9.31 12.86
N THR A 116 -1.07 10.25 13.38
CA THR A 116 0.37 10.06 13.62
C THR A 116 0.73 10.12 15.10
N ASN A 117 1.96 9.77 15.44
CA ASN A 117 2.52 9.91 16.79
C ASN A 117 2.70 11.36 17.23
N THR A 118 2.82 12.28 16.29
CA THR A 118 2.90 13.72 16.59
C THR A 118 1.50 14.28 16.73
N ALA A 119 1.31 15.15 17.73
CA ALA A 119 0.05 15.83 17.91
C ALA A 119 -0.27 16.70 16.69
N GLN A 120 -1.47 16.54 16.16
CA GLN A 120 -1.94 17.23 14.94
C GLN A 120 -3.42 17.57 15.07
N THR A 121 -3.85 18.58 14.35
CA THR A 121 -5.29 18.89 14.22
C THR A 121 -5.76 18.34 12.87
N ILE A 122 -6.79 17.51 12.90
CA ILE A 122 -7.40 16.94 11.70
C ILE A 122 -8.86 17.35 11.70
N ASP A 123 -9.31 18.03 10.63
CA ASP A 123 -10.71 18.43 10.52
C ASP A 123 -11.65 17.22 10.59
N GLY A 124 -12.69 17.35 11.39
CA GLY A 124 -13.68 16.30 11.60
C GLY A 124 -13.21 15.14 12.50
N ILE A 125 -12.05 15.25 13.15
CA ILE A 125 -11.62 14.27 14.15
C ILE A 125 -11.41 14.95 15.50
N HIS A 126 -11.92 14.32 16.55
CA HIS A 126 -11.74 14.74 17.93
C HIS A 126 -11.42 13.53 18.81
N THR A 127 -10.74 13.76 19.93
CA THR A 127 -10.63 12.74 20.97
C THR A 127 -11.97 12.61 21.72
N TYR A 128 -12.10 11.57 22.53
CA TYR A 128 -13.30 11.39 23.37
C TYR A 128 -13.56 12.62 24.27
N ASP A 129 -12.51 13.25 24.77
CA ASP A 129 -12.55 14.46 25.63
C ASP A 129 -12.76 15.75 24.84
N ASN A 130 -13.17 15.67 23.56
CA ASN A 130 -13.41 16.80 22.67
C ASN A 130 -12.16 17.65 22.34
N LEU A 131 -10.96 17.12 22.56
CA LEU A 131 -9.73 17.79 22.19
C LEU A 131 -9.50 17.68 20.69
N THR A 132 -9.02 18.77 20.10
CA THR A 132 -8.63 18.83 18.67
C THR A 132 -7.21 18.36 18.42
N SER A 133 -6.41 18.20 19.48
CA SER A 133 -5.05 17.67 19.41
C SER A 133 -5.07 16.15 19.31
N ILE A 134 -4.97 15.65 18.10
CA ILE A 134 -5.03 14.23 17.77
C ILE A 134 -3.61 13.64 17.76
N LYS A 135 -3.40 12.61 18.56
CA LYS A 135 -2.18 11.82 18.63
C LYS A 135 -2.55 10.36 18.85
N LEU A 136 -1.78 9.42 18.32
CA LEU A 136 -1.95 7.98 18.58
C LEU A 136 -1.84 7.65 20.08
N PRO A 137 -2.45 6.54 20.54
CA PRO A 137 -2.16 6.00 21.85
C PRO A 137 -0.69 5.58 21.94
N ASP A 138 -0.16 5.59 23.12
CA ASP A 138 1.17 5.05 23.35
C ASP A 138 1.16 3.51 23.24
N LYS A 139 2.33 2.91 23.13
CA LYS A 139 2.53 1.46 23.09
C LYS A 139 1.81 0.76 24.26
N ASN A 140 1.16 -0.34 23.98
CA ASN A 140 0.27 -1.07 24.92
C ASN A 140 -0.90 -0.22 25.45
N GLY A 141 -1.32 0.78 24.72
CA GLY A 141 -2.40 1.69 25.09
C GLY A 141 -3.55 1.70 24.09
N GLY A 142 -4.68 2.22 24.57
CA GLY A 142 -5.86 2.45 23.75
C GLY A 142 -6.31 3.89 23.79
N LYS A 143 -6.92 4.38 22.71
CA LYS A 143 -7.48 5.73 22.65
C LYS A 143 -8.71 5.78 21.76
N THR A 144 -9.72 6.53 22.21
CA THR A 144 -10.97 6.67 21.48
C THR A 144 -10.99 7.99 20.73
N TYR A 145 -11.42 7.92 19.49
CA TYR A 145 -11.59 9.05 18.59
C TYR A 145 -13.02 9.13 18.09
N ARG A 146 -13.47 10.34 17.76
CA ARG A 146 -14.74 10.61 17.09
C ARG A 146 -14.45 11.18 15.72
N PHE A 147 -14.96 10.53 14.69
CA PHE A 147 -14.84 10.94 13.30
C PHE A 147 -16.17 11.47 12.82
N ARG A 148 -16.24 12.73 12.41
CA ARG A 148 -17.45 13.32 11.84
C ARG A 148 -17.87 12.53 10.61
N TRP A 149 -19.13 12.12 10.58
CA TRP A 149 -19.67 11.29 9.52
C TRP A 149 -20.82 12.00 8.81
N ASN A 150 -20.52 12.57 7.63
CA ASN A 150 -21.49 13.32 6.83
C ASN A 150 -22.13 12.52 5.69
N PRO A 151 -21.63 11.33 5.23
CA PRO A 151 -22.28 10.58 4.18
C PRO A 151 -23.74 10.28 4.45
N ALA A 152 -24.53 10.14 3.39
CA ALA A 152 -25.97 9.89 3.49
C ALA A 152 -26.27 8.54 4.15
N PHE A 153 -25.39 7.56 3.98
CA PHE A 153 -25.52 6.19 4.50
C PHE A 153 -24.69 5.98 5.75
N ALA A 154 -25.20 5.15 6.65
CA ALA A 154 -24.44 4.70 7.81
C ALA A 154 -23.13 3.99 7.40
N PRO A 155 -22.10 4.05 8.24
CA PRO A 155 -20.85 3.34 7.97
C PRO A 155 -21.09 1.84 8.04
N LYS A 156 -20.47 1.08 7.10
CA LYS A 156 -20.60 -0.39 7.02
C LYS A 156 -19.35 -1.11 7.51
N ALA A 157 -18.19 -0.53 7.26
CA ALA A 157 -16.93 -1.13 7.67
C ALA A 157 -15.89 -0.08 8.08
N ILE A 158 -15.05 -0.48 9.02
CA ILE A 158 -13.88 0.28 9.43
C ILE A 158 -12.66 -0.62 9.22
N GLN A 159 -11.64 -0.09 8.57
CA GLN A 159 -10.36 -0.77 8.37
C GLN A 159 -9.24 0.09 8.92
N ILE A 160 -8.24 -0.55 9.49
CA ILE A 160 -7.05 0.12 9.98
C ILE A 160 -5.79 -0.50 9.39
N ALA A 161 -4.86 0.37 9.00
CA ALA A 161 -3.56 -0.02 8.47
C ALA A 161 -2.47 0.76 9.20
N PRO A 162 -1.56 0.11 9.96
CA PRO A 162 -0.50 0.80 10.66
C PRO A 162 0.59 1.28 9.69
N ILE A 163 1.31 2.32 10.11
CA ILE A 163 2.50 2.83 9.43
C ILE A 163 3.67 2.58 10.37
N ILE A 164 4.66 1.82 9.91
CA ILE A 164 5.83 1.41 10.69
C ILE A 164 7.10 1.72 9.90
N ASN A 165 8.03 2.45 10.50
CA ASN A 165 9.27 2.92 9.85
C ASN A 165 8.97 3.67 8.52
N GLY A 166 7.92 4.50 8.51
CA GLY A 166 7.48 5.26 7.36
C GLY A 166 6.75 4.45 6.27
N ASN A 167 6.63 3.12 6.42
CA ASN A 167 5.96 2.24 5.46
C ASN A 167 4.54 1.93 5.93
N GLN A 168 3.56 2.14 5.07
CA GLN A 168 2.19 1.70 5.32
C GLN A 168 2.11 0.18 5.15
N CYS A 169 1.66 -0.50 6.20
CA CYS A 169 1.43 -1.95 6.21
C CYS A 169 0.05 -2.29 5.61
N ASP A 170 -0.18 -3.58 5.40
CA ASP A 170 -1.49 -4.08 5.03
C ASP A 170 -2.51 -3.84 6.16
N VAL A 171 -3.80 -4.01 5.85
CA VAL A 171 -4.88 -3.88 6.83
C VAL A 171 -4.63 -4.82 8.01
N SER A 172 -4.48 -4.25 9.20
CA SER A 172 -4.22 -4.98 10.45
C SER A 172 -5.51 -5.53 11.05
N ASP A 173 -6.60 -4.76 10.97
CA ASP A 173 -7.89 -5.16 11.49
C ASP A 173 -9.03 -4.54 10.68
N THR A 174 -10.19 -5.24 10.69
CA THR A 174 -11.40 -4.84 9.99
C THR A 174 -12.63 -5.11 10.85
N LEU A 175 -13.42 -4.08 11.07
CA LEU A 175 -14.73 -4.19 11.69
C LEU A 175 -15.82 -3.99 10.62
N SER A 176 -16.56 -5.05 10.30
CA SER A 176 -17.60 -5.07 9.24
C SER A 176 -19.03 -4.89 9.74
N SER A 177 -19.22 -4.80 11.05
CA SER A 177 -20.51 -4.51 11.69
C SER A 177 -20.32 -3.45 12.75
N ILE A 178 -20.94 -2.30 12.58
CA ILE A 178 -20.80 -1.16 13.47
C ILE A 178 -22.15 -0.95 14.15
N ASP A 179 -22.18 -1.14 15.46
CA ASP A 179 -23.38 -1.02 16.26
C ASP A 179 -23.73 0.48 16.49
N LEU A 180 -24.99 0.77 16.79
CA LEU A 180 -25.38 2.12 17.18
C LEU A 180 -24.88 2.42 18.60
N CYS A 181 -24.42 3.64 18.85
CA CYS A 181 -23.90 4.04 20.16
C CYS A 181 -24.94 3.90 21.28
N ALA A 182 -26.21 4.08 20.98
CA ALA A 182 -27.32 3.94 21.96
C ALA A 182 -27.50 2.50 22.49
N THR A 183 -26.87 1.50 21.88
CA THR A 183 -26.96 0.11 22.33
C THR A 183 -25.80 -0.31 23.23
N LEU A 184 -24.84 0.59 23.47
CA LEU A 184 -23.60 0.31 24.22
C LEU A 184 -23.54 0.99 25.60
N GLU A 185 -24.65 1.64 26.04
CA GLU A 185 -24.80 2.23 27.37
C GLU A 185 -25.39 1.26 28.38
#